data_d0b79b3a8fb75f55dbd6aa8fd03a2ba3
#
_entry.id   d0b79b3a8fb75f55dbd6aa8fd03a2ba3
#
_cell.length_a   1.000
_cell.length_b   1.000
_cell.length_c   1.000
_cell.angle_alpha   90.00
_cell.angle_beta   90.00
_cell.angle_gamma   90.00
#
_symmetry.space_group_name_H-M   'P 1'
#
loop_
_entity.id
_entity.type
_entity.pdbx_description
1 polymer ?
#
loop_
_entity_poly.entity_id
_entity_poly.type
_entity_poly.pdbx_seq_one_letter_code
_entity_poly.pdbx_strand_id
1 'polypeptide(L)'
;LLVSTLDMTNEDFLSGNNDFNGNSPGQIVNKGDINATDGGYVVFIAARIENTGSITADRGGVLLGAGSRVVLDLGGPVKLKVEEAAIDALIEQGGAIRADGGLVYTSARAAGDLASTVINHTGITEARTLASGENGEIYLLGDMENDRIAVGGTLDASAPHGGDGGFIETSAAKVKITDDIHVTTRAEEGETGTWLIDPNDFTIAASGGDMTGAAVTTSLAGGNLVIDTDGADADNGDIFVNDSITWSANTLFLKAFR
;
A
#
# COMPACT_ATOMS: atom_id res chain seq x y z
N LEU A 1 -6.88 -8.19 16.43
CA LEU A 1 -8.21 -8.36 15.82
C LEU A 1 -8.05 -8.95 14.43
N LEU A 2 -8.77 -10.06 14.15
CA LEU A 2 -8.89 -10.60 12.80
C LEU A 2 -10.37 -10.68 12.45
N VAL A 3 -10.75 -10.16 11.30
CA VAL A 3 -12.10 -10.23 10.75
C VAL A 3 -12.01 -10.75 9.32
N SER A 4 -12.77 -11.81 9.00
CA SER A 4 -12.82 -12.37 7.66
C SER A 4 -14.26 -12.65 7.22
N THR A 5 -14.55 -12.44 5.95
CA THR A 5 -15.76 -12.94 5.29
C THR A 5 -15.49 -14.23 4.51
N LEU A 6 -14.24 -14.64 4.40
CA LEU A 6 -13.81 -15.92 3.84
C LEU A 6 -13.77 -16.97 4.94
N ASP A 7 -13.91 -18.22 4.56
CA ASP A 7 -13.86 -19.36 5.45
C ASP A 7 -12.43 -19.89 5.63
N MET A 8 -12.24 -20.69 6.70
CA MET A 8 -11.03 -21.46 6.94
C MET A 8 -11.45 -22.90 7.23
N THR A 9 -10.74 -23.88 6.67
CA THR A 9 -11.04 -25.29 6.94
C THR A 9 -10.68 -25.64 8.38
N ASN A 10 -11.38 -26.64 8.96
CA ASN A 10 -11.02 -27.16 10.29
C ASN A 10 -9.59 -27.71 10.33
N GLU A 11 -9.11 -28.27 9.22
CA GLU A 11 -7.76 -28.80 9.10
C GLU A 11 -6.72 -27.67 9.17
N ASP A 12 -6.91 -26.58 8.42
CA ASP A 12 -6.03 -25.41 8.44
C ASP A 12 -6.02 -24.76 9.82
N PHE A 13 -7.19 -24.59 10.43
CA PHE A 13 -7.28 -24.03 11.78
C PHE A 13 -6.52 -24.87 12.81
N LEU A 14 -6.68 -26.20 12.80
CA LEU A 14 -6.00 -27.10 13.73
C LEU A 14 -4.50 -27.24 13.47
N SER A 15 -4.07 -27.05 12.23
CA SER A 15 -2.66 -27.10 11.81
C SER A 15 -1.93 -25.76 11.96
N GLY A 16 -2.66 -24.69 12.32
CA GLY A 16 -2.11 -23.33 12.40
C GLY A 16 -1.84 -22.68 11.04
N ASN A 17 -2.41 -23.24 9.97
CA ASN A 17 -2.40 -22.63 8.65
C ASN A 17 -3.46 -21.53 8.62
N ASN A 18 -3.06 -20.32 8.31
CA ASN A 18 -4.01 -19.21 8.23
C ASN A 18 -4.40 -18.96 6.76
N ASP A 19 -5.00 -19.97 6.13
CA ASP A 19 -5.47 -19.95 4.75
C ASP A 19 -6.99 -19.71 4.72
N PHE A 20 -7.36 -18.52 4.28
CA PHE A 20 -8.75 -18.08 4.18
C PHE A 20 -9.20 -18.17 2.73
N ASN A 21 -10.25 -18.90 2.44
CA ASN A 21 -10.76 -19.07 1.08
C ASN A 21 -12.28 -19.03 1.01
N GLY A 22 -12.81 -18.67 -0.15
CA GLY A 22 -14.25 -18.63 -0.40
C GLY A 22 -14.65 -17.54 -1.39
N ASN A 23 -15.84 -17.72 -1.96
CA ASN A 23 -16.44 -16.76 -2.88
C ASN A 23 -17.56 -15.96 -2.22
N SER A 24 -17.36 -15.56 -0.95
CA SER A 24 -18.34 -14.76 -0.24
C SER A 24 -18.48 -13.37 -0.86
N PRO A 25 -19.68 -12.88 -1.18
CA PRO A 25 -19.90 -11.50 -1.59
C PRO A 25 -19.88 -10.52 -0.41
N GLY A 26 -19.57 -11.02 0.79
CA GLY A 26 -19.50 -10.22 2.01
C GLY A 26 -18.46 -9.13 1.94
N GLN A 27 -18.72 -8.04 2.64
CA GLN A 27 -17.80 -6.91 2.77
C GLN A 27 -17.49 -6.64 4.24
N ILE A 28 -16.32 -6.04 4.49
CA ILE A 28 -15.96 -5.49 5.80
C ILE A 28 -16.02 -3.97 5.69
N VAL A 29 -16.81 -3.33 6.56
CA VAL A 29 -16.93 -1.87 6.60
C VAL A 29 -16.60 -1.38 7.99
N ASN A 30 -15.53 -0.57 8.11
CA ASN A 30 -15.21 0.13 9.34
C ASN A 30 -15.60 1.61 9.23
N LYS A 31 -16.49 2.06 10.13
CA LYS A 31 -16.91 3.47 10.30
C LYS A 31 -16.63 3.99 11.71
N GLY A 32 -16.08 3.14 12.55
CA GLY A 32 -15.76 3.45 13.95
C GLY A 32 -14.26 3.54 14.20
N ASP A 33 -13.90 3.56 15.48
CA ASP A 33 -12.52 3.60 15.94
C ASP A 33 -12.10 2.21 16.43
N ILE A 34 -11.06 1.65 15.83
CA ILE A 34 -10.44 0.39 16.23
C ILE A 34 -9.05 0.70 16.77
N ASN A 35 -8.81 0.33 18.03
CA ASN A 35 -7.53 0.53 18.67
C ASN A 35 -6.99 -0.81 19.16
N ALA A 36 -5.95 -1.31 18.52
CA ALA A 36 -5.19 -2.44 19.01
C ALA A 36 -4.23 -1.99 20.13
N THR A 37 -3.90 -2.91 21.02
CA THR A 37 -2.82 -2.66 21.98
C THR A 37 -1.48 -2.56 21.27
N ASP A 38 -0.52 -1.90 21.89
CA ASP A 38 0.85 -1.76 21.39
C ASP A 38 1.44 -3.14 20.99
N GLY A 39 1.97 -3.24 19.79
CA GLY A 39 2.42 -4.49 19.17
C GLY A 39 1.30 -5.40 18.64
N GLY A 40 0.04 -4.97 18.74
CA GLY A 40 -1.10 -5.75 18.26
C GLY A 40 -1.37 -5.58 16.76
N TYR A 41 -2.19 -6.47 16.21
CA TYR A 41 -2.54 -6.45 14.78
C TYR A 41 -4.04 -6.27 14.56
N VAL A 42 -4.39 -5.57 13.48
CA VAL A 42 -5.75 -5.53 12.91
C VAL A 42 -5.69 -6.09 11.50
N VAL A 43 -6.44 -7.15 11.25
CA VAL A 43 -6.44 -7.86 9.96
C VAL A 43 -7.86 -7.93 9.44
N PHE A 44 -8.10 -7.43 8.22
CA PHE A 44 -9.36 -7.59 7.50
C PHE A 44 -9.13 -8.39 6.21
N ILE A 45 -9.94 -9.43 6.01
CA ILE A 45 -9.88 -10.32 4.85
C ILE A 45 -11.29 -10.46 4.26
N ALA A 46 -11.50 -9.95 3.03
CA ALA A 46 -12.79 -10.02 2.35
C ALA A 46 -12.61 -9.78 0.84
N ALA A 47 -13.65 -9.98 0.03
CA ALA A 47 -13.64 -9.48 -1.35
C ALA A 47 -13.66 -7.95 -1.38
N ARG A 48 -14.40 -7.31 -0.46
CA ARG A 48 -14.49 -5.84 -0.38
C ARG A 48 -14.22 -5.36 1.05
N ILE A 49 -13.38 -4.32 1.15
CA ILE A 49 -13.05 -3.68 2.42
C ILE A 49 -13.23 -2.16 2.24
N GLU A 50 -13.98 -1.54 3.14
CA GLU A 50 -14.16 -0.09 3.21
C GLU A 50 -13.75 0.40 4.60
N ASN A 51 -12.79 1.31 4.68
CA ASN A 51 -12.44 2.00 5.89
C ASN A 51 -12.68 3.51 5.74
N THR A 52 -13.68 4.00 6.44
CA THR A 52 -13.97 5.44 6.59
C THR A 52 -13.86 5.90 8.05
N GLY A 53 -13.56 4.97 8.95
CA GLY A 53 -13.27 5.22 10.36
C GLY A 53 -11.77 5.34 10.63
N SER A 54 -11.35 5.00 11.85
CA SER A 54 -9.94 4.98 12.24
C SER A 54 -9.49 3.59 12.70
N ILE A 55 -8.22 3.25 12.41
CA ILE A 55 -7.57 2.02 12.88
C ILE A 55 -6.20 2.41 13.42
N THR A 56 -5.90 2.01 14.66
CA THR A 56 -4.59 2.24 15.30
C THR A 56 -4.00 0.91 15.77
N ALA A 57 -2.72 0.64 15.39
CA ALA A 57 -1.99 -0.57 15.76
C ALA A 57 -0.48 -0.28 15.85
N ASP A 58 -0.08 0.64 16.74
CA ASP A 58 1.32 1.07 16.89
C ASP A 58 2.23 -0.12 17.28
N ARG A 59 3.45 -0.18 16.74
CA ARG A 59 4.44 -1.29 16.85
C ARG A 59 3.93 -2.66 16.39
N GLY A 60 2.75 -2.70 15.81
CA GLY A 60 2.14 -3.91 15.28
C GLY A 60 1.86 -3.78 13.80
N GLY A 61 0.60 -3.99 13.40
CA GLY A 61 0.27 -3.81 11.99
C GLY A 61 -1.21 -3.78 11.68
N VAL A 62 -1.49 -3.15 10.54
CA VAL A 62 -2.81 -3.17 9.90
C VAL A 62 -2.68 -3.84 8.55
N LEU A 63 -3.37 -4.97 8.37
CA LEU A 63 -3.31 -5.77 7.16
C LEU A 63 -4.71 -5.85 6.54
N LEU A 64 -4.83 -5.41 5.30
CA LEU A 64 -6.06 -5.42 4.52
C LEU A 64 -5.85 -6.30 3.28
N GLY A 65 -6.61 -7.39 3.16
CA GLY A 65 -6.49 -8.33 2.06
C GLY A 65 -7.80 -8.51 1.31
N ALA A 66 -7.86 -8.15 0.02
CA ALA A 66 -9.04 -8.34 -0.82
C ALA A 66 -8.82 -9.36 -1.93
N GLY A 67 -9.51 -10.50 -1.84
CA GLY A 67 -9.42 -11.60 -2.79
C GLY A 67 -10.38 -12.72 -2.44
N SER A 68 -10.30 -13.86 -3.14
CA SER A 68 -11.05 -15.08 -2.84
C SER A 68 -10.24 -16.12 -2.05
N ARG A 69 -8.90 -16.00 -2.06
CA ARG A 69 -8.01 -16.75 -1.20
C ARG A 69 -6.88 -15.87 -0.69
N VAL A 70 -6.76 -15.82 0.63
CA VAL A 70 -5.78 -14.98 1.32
C VAL A 70 -5.06 -15.81 2.38
N VAL A 71 -3.74 -15.83 2.31
CA VAL A 71 -2.88 -16.51 3.29
C VAL A 71 -2.24 -15.48 4.21
N LEU A 72 -2.34 -15.70 5.51
CA LEU A 72 -1.74 -14.87 6.53
C LEU A 72 -0.56 -15.62 7.18
N ASP A 73 0.64 -15.09 7.01
CA ASP A 73 1.85 -15.61 7.65
C ASP A 73 2.10 -14.90 8.99
N LEU A 74 2.03 -15.65 10.07
CA LEU A 74 2.27 -15.18 11.44
C LEU A 74 3.68 -15.55 11.95
N GLY A 75 4.51 -16.20 11.14
CA GLY A 75 5.82 -16.77 11.55
C GLY A 75 7.01 -15.81 11.47
N GLY A 76 6.78 -14.52 11.20
CA GLY A 76 7.82 -13.49 11.07
C GLY A 76 7.20 -12.11 11.17
N PRO A 77 7.73 -11.07 10.52
CA PRO A 77 6.90 -9.88 10.32
C PRO A 77 5.63 -10.35 9.58
N VAL A 78 4.49 -10.14 10.22
CA VAL A 78 3.19 -10.63 9.73
C VAL A 78 2.99 -10.15 8.30
N LYS A 79 2.82 -11.09 7.38
CA LYS A 79 2.58 -10.83 5.97
C LYS A 79 1.23 -11.41 5.56
N LEU A 80 0.62 -10.75 4.61
CA LEU A 80 -0.63 -11.18 4.00
C LEU A 80 -0.37 -11.35 2.51
N LYS A 81 -0.81 -12.48 1.93
CA LYS A 81 -0.70 -12.73 0.50
C LYS A 81 -2.06 -13.06 -0.07
N VAL A 82 -2.49 -12.30 -1.06
CA VAL A 82 -3.69 -12.61 -1.85
C VAL A 82 -3.28 -13.61 -2.94
N GLU A 83 -3.67 -14.87 -2.76
CA GLU A 83 -3.31 -15.97 -3.68
C GLU A 83 -4.27 -16.05 -4.86
N GLU A 84 -5.57 -15.80 -4.61
CA GLU A 84 -6.59 -15.87 -5.65
C GLU A 84 -7.44 -14.61 -5.68
N ALA A 85 -7.74 -14.17 -6.89
CA ALA A 85 -8.50 -12.97 -7.18
C ALA A 85 -10.00 -13.16 -6.88
N ALA A 86 -10.66 -12.10 -6.41
CA ALA A 86 -12.12 -12.05 -6.29
C ALA A 86 -12.72 -11.20 -7.44
N ILE A 87 -13.97 -11.50 -7.85
CA ILE A 87 -14.62 -10.82 -8.97
C ILE A 87 -14.70 -9.30 -8.75
N ASP A 88 -15.00 -8.85 -7.55
CA ASP A 88 -15.16 -7.43 -7.22
C ASP A 88 -14.18 -7.02 -6.10
N ALA A 89 -12.94 -7.52 -6.14
CA ALA A 89 -11.94 -7.16 -5.14
C ALA A 89 -11.72 -5.65 -5.11
N LEU A 90 -11.91 -5.05 -3.93
CA LEU A 90 -11.72 -3.62 -3.74
C LEU A 90 -11.42 -3.29 -2.28
N ILE A 91 -10.41 -2.45 -2.09
CA ILE A 91 -10.11 -1.81 -0.80
C ILE A 91 -10.28 -0.31 -0.98
N GLU A 92 -11.25 0.28 -0.27
CA GLU A 92 -11.46 1.72 -0.19
C GLU A 92 -10.95 2.23 1.15
N GLN A 93 -9.80 2.90 1.13
CA GLN A 93 -9.17 3.51 2.30
C GLN A 93 -9.38 5.03 2.25
N GLY A 94 -10.52 5.48 2.79
CA GLY A 94 -10.88 6.90 2.89
C GLY A 94 -10.81 7.47 4.31
N GLY A 95 -10.57 6.62 5.31
CA GLY A 95 -10.44 6.98 6.71
C GLY A 95 -8.98 7.18 7.16
N ALA A 96 -8.68 6.83 8.41
CA ALA A 96 -7.33 6.93 8.98
C ALA A 96 -6.81 5.55 9.40
N ILE A 97 -5.56 5.27 9.08
CA ILE A 97 -4.79 4.12 9.59
C ILE A 97 -3.50 4.63 10.21
N ARG A 98 -3.16 4.15 11.41
CA ARG A 98 -1.88 4.43 12.07
C ARG A 98 -1.27 3.15 12.64
N ALA A 99 -0.02 2.91 12.27
CA ALA A 99 0.80 1.81 12.77
C ALA A 99 2.26 2.28 12.96
N ASP A 100 2.46 3.31 13.81
CA ASP A 100 3.78 3.89 14.04
C ASP A 100 4.77 2.85 14.58
N GLY A 101 5.96 2.75 13.99
CA GLY A 101 6.95 1.71 14.28
C GLY A 101 6.52 0.32 13.84
N GLY A 102 5.59 0.22 12.92
CA GLY A 102 5.00 -1.02 12.46
C GLY A 102 4.70 -1.03 10.97
N LEU A 103 3.73 -1.82 10.58
CA LEU A 103 3.43 -2.15 9.19
C LEU A 103 1.98 -1.84 8.82
N VAL A 104 1.77 -1.11 7.73
CA VAL A 104 0.48 -1.09 7.02
C VAL A 104 0.65 -1.84 5.70
N TYR A 105 -0.08 -2.94 5.55
CA TYR A 105 0.00 -3.80 4.39
C TYR A 105 -1.38 -3.98 3.77
N THR A 106 -1.56 -3.42 2.57
CA THR A 106 -2.81 -3.48 1.82
C THR A 106 -2.56 -4.20 0.52
N SER A 107 -3.24 -5.32 0.30
CA SER A 107 -3.11 -6.09 -0.93
C SER A 107 -4.47 -6.52 -1.45
N ALA A 108 -4.67 -6.36 -2.76
CA ALA A 108 -5.90 -6.74 -3.42
C ALA A 108 -5.61 -7.34 -4.79
N ARG A 109 -6.46 -8.31 -5.21
CA ARG A 109 -6.39 -8.92 -6.53
C ARG A 109 -7.78 -9.13 -7.10
N ALA A 110 -8.07 -8.50 -8.24
CA ALA A 110 -9.33 -8.64 -8.95
C ALA A 110 -9.27 -9.71 -10.05
N ALA A 111 -10.35 -10.49 -10.18
CA ALA A 111 -10.50 -11.43 -11.28
C ALA A 111 -11.07 -10.72 -12.52
N GLY A 112 -10.43 -10.91 -13.67
CA GLY A 112 -10.91 -10.43 -14.96
C GLY A 112 -9.83 -9.79 -15.81
N ASP A 113 -10.12 -9.64 -17.11
CA ASP A 113 -9.18 -9.11 -18.11
C ASP A 113 -9.24 -7.57 -18.21
N LEU A 114 -10.09 -6.91 -17.44
CA LEU A 114 -10.21 -5.45 -17.41
C LEU A 114 -9.48 -4.89 -16.20
N ALA A 115 -8.62 -3.89 -16.42
CA ALA A 115 -7.94 -3.17 -15.35
C ALA A 115 -8.95 -2.55 -14.38
N SER A 116 -9.17 -3.22 -13.25
CA SER A 116 -10.07 -2.77 -12.18
C SER A 116 -9.26 -2.02 -11.13
N THR A 117 -9.82 -0.93 -10.59
CA THR A 117 -9.23 -0.29 -9.41
C THR A 117 -9.49 -1.19 -8.21
N VAL A 118 -8.43 -1.82 -7.69
CA VAL A 118 -8.51 -2.76 -6.55
C VAL A 118 -8.16 -2.11 -5.23
N ILE A 119 -7.39 -1.02 -5.25
CA ILE A 119 -7.10 -0.18 -4.09
C ILE A 119 -7.37 1.27 -4.47
N ASN A 120 -8.23 1.91 -3.71
CA ASN A 120 -8.50 3.34 -3.79
C ASN A 120 -8.17 3.98 -2.44
N HIS A 121 -7.03 4.65 -2.38
CA HIS A 121 -6.55 5.33 -1.19
C HIS A 121 -6.77 6.83 -1.34
N THR A 122 -7.60 7.41 -0.47
CA THR A 122 -7.90 8.84 -0.42
C THR A 122 -7.83 9.41 1.00
N GLY A 123 -7.55 8.55 1.98
CA GLY A 123 -7.50 8.88 3.39
C GLY A 123 -6.09 9.20 3.89
N ILE A 124 -5.83 8.83 5.13
CA ILE A 124 -4.54 9.02 5.81
C ILE A 124 -4.03 7.65 6.23
N THR A 125 -2.80 7.33 5.85
CA THR A 125 -2.09 6.14 6.32
C THR A 125 -0.72 6.55 6.86
N GLU A 126 -0.50 6.28 8.14
CA GLU A 126 0.71 6.61 8.88
C GLU A 126 1.39 5.34 9.40
N ALA A 127 2.68 5.20 9.15
CA ALA A 127 3.57 4.22 9.75
C ALA A 127 4.92 4.90 9.98
N ARG A 128 4.96 5.83 10.96
CA ARG A 128 6.14 6.64 11.22
C ARG A 128 7.18 5.86 11.99
N THR A 129 8.45 6.10 11.71
CA THR A 129 9.55 5.56 12.51
C THR A 129 9.50 6.10 13.94
N LEU A 130 9.66 5.23 14.92
CA LEU A 130 9.71 5.60 16.33
C LEU A 130 11.14 6.01 16.74
N ALA A 131 11.24 6.84 17.76
CA ALA A 131 12.54 7.23 18.35
C ALA A 131 13.37 6.04 18.89
N SER A 132 12.73 4.90 19.16
CA SER A 132 13.37 3.63 19.50
C SER A 132 14.03 2.92 18.31
N GLY A 133 13.78 3.40 17.08
CA GLY A 133 14.41 2.94 15.84
C GLY A 133 13.62 1.89 15.07
N GLU A 134 12.38 1.57 15.48
CA GLU A 134 11.50 0.75 14.67
C GLU A 134 10.99 1.56 13.48
N ASN A 135 11.41 1.19 12.28
CA ASN A 135 10.99 1.83 11.03
C ASN A 135 9.55 1.46 10.69
N GLY A 136 8.83 2.44 10.17
CA GLY A 136 7.50 2.20 9.63
C GLY A 136 7.51 1.83 8.15
N GLU A 137 6.57 0.99 7.75
CA GLU A 137 6.44 0.53 6.36
C GLU A 137 4.98 0.59 5.90
N ILE A 138 4.76 1.05 4.67
CA ILE A 138 3.43 1.10 4.03
C ILE A 138 3.51 0.41 2.68
N TYR A 139 2.65 -0.57 2.45
CA TYR A 139 2.53 -1.30 1.19
C TYR A 139 1.11 -1.22 0.65
N LEU A 140 0.98 -0.83 -0.62
CA LEU A 140 -0.25 -0.83 -1.40
C LEU A 140 -0.01 -1.67 -2.66
N LEU A 141 -0.47 -2.93 -2.66
CA LEU A 141 -0.08 -3.94 -3.65
C LEU A 141 -1.29 -4.50 -4.40
N GLY A 142 -1.31 -4.33 -5.71
CA GLY A 142 -2.20 -5.00 -6.64
C GLY A 142 -1.46 -6.10 -7.43
N ASP A 143 -2.18 -6.77 -8.31
CA ASP A 143 -1.58 -7.72 -9.25
C ASP A 143 -0.91 -6.98 -10.42
N MET A 144 0.25 -7.49 -10.86
CA MET A 144 1.02 -6.88 -11.97
C MET A 144 0.46 -7.20 -13.36
N GLU A 145 -0.53 -8.09 -13.47
CA GLU A 145 -1.14 -8.42 -14.77
C GLU A 145 -2.21 -7.40 -15.17
N ASN A 146 -3.19 -7.11 -14.29
CA ASN A 146 -4.40 -6.36 -14.66
C ASN A 146 -4.87 -5.32 -13.66
N ASP A 147 -4.36 -5.31 -12.42
CA ASP A 147 -4.89 -4.45 -11.37
C ASP A 147 -4.44 -3.00 -11.51
N ARG A 148 -5.29 -2.10 -11.02
CA ARG A 148 -5.00 -0.68 -10.89
C ARG A 148 -5.08 -0.25 -9.43
N ILE A 149 -4.14 0.59 -9.04
CA ILE A 149 -4.17 1.31 -7.76
C ILE A 149 -4.35 2.80 -8.02
N ALA A 150 -5.28 3.44 -7.32
CA ALA A 150 -5.43 4.88 -7.27
C ALA A 150 -5.02 5.39 -5.90
N VAL A 151 -4.10 6.35 -5.84
CA VAL A 151 -3.53 6.87 -4.59
C VAL A 151 -3.59 8.38 -4.55
N GLY A 152 -4.27 8.90 -3.53
CA GLY A 152 -4.33 10.28 -3.11
C GLY A 152 -4.27 10.37 -1.58
N GLY A 153 -4.58 11.52 -1.00
CA GLY A 153 -4.55 11.73 0.44
C GLY A 153 -3.12 11.68 1.00
N THR A 154 -2.92 11.07 2.17
CA THR A 154 -1.63 11.11 2.89
C THR A 154 -1.04 9.72 3.11
N LEU A 155 0.24 9.55 2.77
CA LEU A 155 1.08 8.42 3.15
C LEU A 155 2.29 8.95 3.94
N ASP A 156 2.40 8.60 5.21
CA ASP A 156 3.44 9.10 6.11
C ASP A 156 4.23 7.96 6.76
N ALA A 157 5.47 7.77 6.28
CA ALA A 157 6.47 6.90 6.90
C ALA A 157 7.70 7.71 7.34
N SER A 158 7.49 8.93 7.83
CA SER A 158 8.55 9.83 8.31
C SER A 158 9.16 9.39 9.63
N ALA A 159 10.32 9.95 9.97
CA ALA A 159 11.00 9.81 11.27
C ALA A 159 11.10 11.16 11.99
N PRO A 160 9.99 11.66 12.59
CA PRO A 160 9.96 13.01 13.17
C PRO A 160 10.69 13.12 14.53
N HIS A 161 11.04 12.00 15.15
CA HIS A 161 11.62 11.97 16.51
C HIS A 161 12.97 11.24 16.59
N GLY A 162 13.61 11.01 15.45
CA GLY A 162 14.88 10.29 15.33
C GLY A 162 14.73 8.96 14.57
N GLY A 163 15.86 8.39 14.17
CA GLY A 163 15.91 7.22 13.29
C GLY A 163 15.81 7.61 11.81
N ASP A 164 15.84 6.60 10.95
CA ASP A 164 15.72 6.77 9.50
C ASP A 164 14.26 6.82 9.07
N GLY A 165 13.98 7.53 7.99
CA GLY A 165 12.68 7.52 7.34
C GLY A 165 12.33 6.11 6.84
N GLY A 166 11.05 5.76 6.87
CA GLY A 166 10.56 4.44 6.53
C GLY A 166 10.45 4.20 5.02
N PHE A 167 9.71 3.17 4.67
CA PHE A 167 9.53 2.73 3.29
C PHE A 167 8.05 2.73 2.91
N ILE A 168 7.77 3.21 1.70
CA ILE A 168 6.43 3.17 1.09
C ILE A 168 6.55 2.49 -0.27
N GLU A 169 5.67 1.54 -0.57
CA GLU A 169 5.57 0.88 -1.86
C GLU A 169 4.15 0.96 -2.41
N THR A 170 4.05 1.24 -3.70
CA THR A 170 2.80 1.28 -4.46
C THR A 170 3.02 0.54 -5.77
N SER A 171 2.56 -0.70 -5.85
CA SER A 171 2.87 -1.63 -6.96
C SER A 171 1.61 -2.29 -7.51
N ALA A 172 1.39 -2.19 -8.81
CA ALA A 172 0.33 -2.86 -9.56
C ALA A 172 0.58 -2.71 -11.05
N ALA A 173 -0.13 -3.46 -11.92
CA ALA A 173 -0.03 -3.28 -13.37
C ALA A 173 -0.20 -1.81 -13.80
N LYS A 174 -1.05 -1.05 -13.09
CA LYS A 174 -1.21 0.39 -13.28
C LYS A 174 -1.35 1.12 -11.95
N VAL A 175 -0.56 2.17 -11.78
CA VAL A 175 -0.60 3.04 -10.61
C VAL A 175 -0.98 4.44 -11.04
N LYS A 176 -2.05 4.99 -10.47
CA LYS A 176 -2.50 6.36 -10.70
C LYS A 176 -2.35 7.18 -9.43
N ILE A 177 -1.56 8.22 -9.49
CA ILE A 177 -1.36 9.17 -8.40
C ILE A 177 -2.19 10.43 -8.66
N THR A 178 -2.99 10.84 -7.69
CA THR A 178 -3.81 12.05 -7.78
C THR A 178 -3.05 13.29 -7.29
N ASP A 179 -3.47 14.48 -7.70
CA ASP A 179 -2.74 15.72 -7.39
C ASP A 179 -2.83 16.15 -5.91
N ASP A 180 -3.77 15.57 -5.15
CA ASP A 180 -3.92 15.78 -3.72
C ASP A 180 -3.04 14.87 -2.86
N ILE A 181 -2.15 14.08 -3.48
CA ILE A 181 -1.21 13.19 -2.79
C ILE A 181 -0.24 13.99 -1.90
N HIS A 182 -0.06 13.51 -0.69
CA HIS A 182 0.95 13.98 0.24
C HIS A 182 1.74 12.80 0.79
N VAL A 183 2.99 12.66 0.35
CA VAL A 183 3.87 11.56 0.78
C VAL A 183 5.06 12.12 1.53
N THR A 184 5.40 11.51 2.66
CA THR A 184 6.62 11.83 3.38
C THR A 184 7.28 10.58 3.95
N THR A 185 8.58 10.46 3.70
CA THR A 185 9.51 9.50 4.30
C THR A 185 10.71 10.22 4.92
N ARG A 186 10.54 11.52 5.22
CA ARG A 186 11.58 12.39 5.72
C ARG A 186 12.04 11.96 7.11
N ALA A 187 13.35 11.98 7.36
CA ALA A 187 13.93 11.92 8.69
C ALA A 187 14.44 13.29 9.13
N GLU A 188 14.25 13.65 10.40
CA GLU A 188 14.82 14.89 10.97
C GLU A 188 16.29 14.71 11.37
N GLU A 189 16.67 13.52 11.83
CA GLU A 189 17.99 13.20 12.35
C GLU A 189 18.59 11.91 11.77
N GLY A 190 18.08 11.43 10.64
CA GLY A 190 18.52 10.18 10.00
C GLY A 190 18.56 10.30 8.49
N GLU A 191 18.68 9.15 7.84
CA GLU A 191 18.59 9.08 6.38
C GLU A 191 17.11 9.17 5.96
N THR A 192 16.84 9.98 4.94
CA THR A 192 15.51 10.07 4.36
C THR A 192 15.13 8.74 3.70
N GLY A 193 13.93 8.26 3.98
CA GLY A 193 13.41 7.03 3.42
C GLY A 193 12.99 7.14 1.95
N THR A 194 12.26 6.14 1.46
CA THR A 194 11.96 6.00 0.03
C THR A 194 10.50 5.68 -0.20
N TRP A 195 9.91 6.30 -1.22
CA TRP A 195 8.68 5.85 -1.85
C TRP A 195 9.00 5.17 -3.19
N LEU A 196 8.67 3.90 -3.32
CA LEU A 196 8.73 3.12 -4.55
C LEU A 196 7.36 3.10 -5.23
N ILE A 197 7.33 3.44 -6.51
CA ILE A 197 6.19 3.24 -7.41
C ILE A 197 6.63 2.23 -8.47
N ASP A 198 5.96 1.07 -8.52
CA ASP A 198 6.33 -0.04 -9.40
C ASP A 198 5.12 -0.47 -10.26
N PRO A 199 4.90 0.16 -11.41
CA PRO A 199 3.91 -0.21 -12.41
C PRO A 199 4.57 -0.87 -13.62
N ASN A 200 3.76 -1.42 -14.55
CA ASN A 200 4.29 -1.91 -15.84
C ASN A 200 4.85 -0.77 -16.70
N ASP A 201 4.11 0.35 -16.84
CA ASP A 201 4.54 1.58 -17.50
C ASP A 201 4.16 2.78 -16.64
N PHE A 202 4.86 3.91 -16.81
CA PHE A 202 4.54 5.13 -16.07
C PHE A 202 4.69 6.40 -16.90
N THR A 203 3.67 7.25 -16.86
CA THR A 203 3.66 8.51 -17.57
C THR A 203 3.52 9.69 -16.60
N ILE A 204 4.55 10.55 -16.57
CA ILE A 204 4.50 11.84 -15.87
C ILE A 204 4.05 12.88 -16.86
N ALA A 205 2.84 13.43 -16.71
CA ALA A 205 2.27 14.43 -17.61
C ALA A 205 1.33 15.40 -16.88
N ALA A 206 1.25 16.64 -17.34
CA ALA A 206 0.38 17.67 -16.77
C ALA A 206 -1.11 17.30 -16.82
N SER A 207 -1.50 16.40 -17.73
CA SER A 207 -2.84 15.82 -17.81
C SER A 207 -2.79 14.48 -18.54
N GLY A 208 -3.69 13.56 -18.19
CA GLY A 208 -3.82 12.25 -18.86
C GLY A 208 -2.69 11.25 -18.53
N GLY A 209 -1.68 11.62 -17.77
CA GLY A 209 -0.64 10.72 -17.27
C GLY A 209 -1.01 10.02 -15.97
N ASP A 210 -0.06 9.31 -15.40
CA ASP A 210 -0.23 8.57 -14.15
C ASP A 210 0.06 9.46 -12.92
N MET A 211 0.96 10.44 -13.08
CA MET A 211 1.29 11.44 -12.07
C MET A 211 1.64 12.76 -12.76
N THR A 212 1.36 13.90 -12.13
CA THR A 212 1.81 15.20 -12.66
C THR A 212 3.24 15.53 -12.23
N GLY A 213 3.95 16.37 -12.98
CA GLY A 213 5.27 16.86 -12.58
C GLY A 213 5.22 17.65 -11.28
N ALA A 214 4.10 18.34 -11.00
CA ALA A 214 3.86 19.01 -9.73
C ALA A 214 3.78 18.03 -8.55
N ALA A 215 3.06 16.91 -8.72
CA ALA A 215 2.96 15.87 -7.69
C ALA A 215 4.32 15.19 -7.44
N VAL A 216 5.12 14.92 -8.50
CA VAL A 216 6.50 14.43 -8.35
C VAL A 216 7.35 15.43 -7.55
N THR A 217 7.27 16.72 -7.91
CA THR A 217 8.01 17.79 -7.21
C THR A 217 7.65 17.86 -5.72
N THR A 218 6.36 17.76 -5.39
CA THR A 218 5.87 17.76 -4.00
C THR A 218 6.34 16.53 -3.24
N SER A 219 6.28 15.36 -3.85
CA SER A 219 6.73 14.10 -3.24
C SER A 219 8.23 14.11 -2.92
N LEU A 220 9.04 14.68 -3.84
CA LEU A 220 10.49 14.85 -3.62
C LEU A 220 10.84 15.84 -2.50
N ALA A 221 9.94 16.72 -2.10
CA ALA A 221 10.14 17.54 -0.90
C ALA A 221 9.94 16.71 0.39
N GLY A 222 9.19 15.61 0.32
CA GLY A 222 8.89 14.71 1.43
C GLY A 222 9.83 13.51 1.57
N GLY A 223 10.58 13.12 0.52
CA GLY A 223 11.44 11.94 0.56
C GLY A 223 12.07 11.58 -0.78
N ASN A 224 12.81 10.45 -0.81
CA ASN A 224 13.32 9.90 -2.05
C ASN A 224 12.17 9.24 -2.83
N LEU A 225 12.15 9.40 -4.14
CA LEU A 225 11.17 8.79 -5.04
C LEU A 225 11.87 7.88 -6.04
N VAL A 226 11.42 6.64 -6.09
CA VAL A 226 11.84 5.65 -7.08
C VAL A 226 10.61 5.29 -7.93
N ILE A 227 10.75 5.38 -9.25
CA ILE A 227 9.79 4.84 -10.20
C ILE A 227 10.52 3.74 -10.96
N ASP A 228 10.10 2.51 -10.76
CA ASP A 228 10.71 1.31 -11.33
C ASP A 228 9.67 0.59 -12.20
N THR A 229 9.96 0.43 -13.49
CA THR A 229 9.11 -0.34 -14.42
C THR A 229 9.86 -1.56 -14.96
N ASP A 230 10.98 -1.96 -14.30
CA ASP A 230 11.79 -3.13 -14.66
C ASP A 230 11.33 -4.37 -13.87
N GLY A 231 10.05 -4.70 -13.93
CA GLY A 231 9.50 -5.91 -13.33
C GLY A 231 9.90 -7.18 -14.09
N ALA A 232 10.02 -8.30 -13.38
CA ALA A 232 10.50 -9.59 -13.92
C ALA A 232 9.63 -10.17 -15.06
N ASP A 233 8.40 -9.69 -15.22
CA ASP A 233 7.42 -10.18 -16.18
C ASP A 233 7.01 -9.12 -17.22
N ALA A 234 7.62 -7.93 -17.20
CA ALA A 234 7.23 -6.82 -18.06
C ALA A 234 7.87 -6.93 -19.46
N ASP A 235 7.05 -7.19 -20.46
CA ASP A 235 7.47 -7.16 -21.86
C ASP A 235 7.88 -5.76 -22.35
N ASN A 236 7.51 -4.66 -21.65
CA ASN A 236 7.71 -3.28 -22.10
C ASN A 236 7.57 -2.26 -20.96
N GLY A 237 8.51 -2.18 -20.06
CA GLY A 237 8.47 -1.18 -18.98
C GLY A 237 9.01 0.18 -19.42
N ASP A 238 8.16 1.10 -19.89
CA ASP A 238 8.55 2.43 -20.33
C ASP A 238 8.21 3.51 -19.29
N ILE A 239 9.08 4.52 -19.13
CA ILE A 239 8.79 5.72 -18.35
C ILE A 239 8.79 6.93 -19.29
N PHE A 240 7.65 7.64 -19.33
CA PHE A 240 7.50 8.86 -20.13
C PHE A 240 7.48 10.10 -19.22
N VAL A 241 8.40 11.04 -19.44
CA VAL A 241 8.45 12.31 -18.72
C VAL A 241 8.02 13.43 -19.67
N ASN A 242 6.73 13.77 -19.63
CA ASN A 242 6.06 14.73 -20.49
C ASN A 242 5.64 16.01 -19.74
N ASP A 243 6.08 16.18 -18.49
CA ASP A 243 5.82 17.37 -17.69
C ASP A 243 7.08 17.80 -16.96
N SER A 244 7.12 19.06 -16.54
CA SER A 244 8.28 19.65 -15.86
C SER A 244 8.36 19.18 -14.42
N ILE A 245 9.55 18.77 -13.99
CA ILE A 245 9.85 18.39 -12.61
C ILE A 245 10.95 19.30 -12.10
N THR A 246 10.76 19.88 -10.91
CA THR A 246 11.78 20.76 -10.28
C THR A 246 11.93 20.38 -8.82
N TRP A 247 13.14 20.05 -8.40
CA TRP A 247 13.42 19.71 -7.00
C TRP A 247 14.83 20.13 -6.60
N SER A 248 15.09 20.24 -5.31
CA SER A 248 16.38 20.67 -4.76
C SER A 248 16.88 19.77 -3.61
N ALA A 249 16.07 18.83 -3.17
CA ALA A 249 16.39 17.89 -2.09
C ALA A 249 15.91 16.49 -2.47
N ASN A 250 16.52 15.49 -1.87
CA ASN A 250 16.23 14.07 -2.08
C ASN A 250 16.58 13.58 -3.51
N THR A 251 16.31 12.32 -3.78
CA THR A 251 16.69 11.65 -5.03
C THR A 251 15.45 11.23 -5.80
N LEU A 252 15.43 11.56 -7.10
CA LEU A 252 14.54 10.93 -8.07
C LEU A 252 15.32 9.85 -8.81
N PHE A 253 14.87 8.60 -8.72
CA PHE A 253 15.41 7.49 -9.47
C PHE A 253 14.35 6.93 -10.41
N LEU A 254 14.64 6.96 -11.71
CA LEU A 254 13.78 6.42 -12.76
C LEU A 254 14.49 5.21 -13.36
N LYS A 255 13.90 4.03 -13.25
CA LYS A 255 14.43 2.80 -13.81
C LYS A 255 13.39 2.21 -14.74
N ALA A 256 13.69 2.20 -16.02
CA ALA A 256 12.87 1.61 -17.07
C ALA A 256 13.52 0.32 -17.57
N PHE A 257 12.69 -0.61 -18.04
CA PHE A 257 13.16 -1.84 -18.68
C PHE A 257 13.90 -1.55 -20.00
N ARG A 258 13.52 -0.48 -20.70
CA ARG A 258 14.12 -0.06 -21.99
C ARG A 258 14.51 1.40 -21.97
#